data_5fa712d15c45bbd724b5b6148c1eaa55
#
_entry.id   5fa712d15c45bbd724b5b6148c1eaa55
#
_cell.length_a   1.000
_cell.length_b   1.000
_cell.length_c   1.000
_cell.angle_alpha   90.00
_cell.angle_beta   90.00
_cell.angle_gamma   90.00
#
_symmetry.space_group_name_H-M   'P 1'
#
loop_
_entity.id
_entity.type
_entity.pdbx_description
1 polymer ?
#
loop_
_entity_poly.entity_id
_entity_poly.type
_entity_poly.pdbx_seq_one_letter_code
_entity_poly.pdbx_strand_id
1 'polypeptide(L)'
;MICNEIQKLINYSIKSGLIEKEDEYVIRNQLMDALCVYDWEEPEVMENNFVIDDILNRLTDYACENKIIDDTTASRDLFDTKLMGIVTPFPREIIGKFNQLCLQSPEKATDWYYDISQKLNYVRAGRIAKDIRWQYESEYGTLDITINRSKPEKDPRDIAAARTAKATAYPKCQLCPENAGFAGNKNHPARQNLRPIPIDICSESWQLQYSPYGYYNEHCIVFNEKHIPMKIDSAVFEKLFDFIDKFPHYFVGSNADLPIVGGSILSHEHFQGGNYTFAMAKAEIEKEFSLSDFPEVTAGIVKWPMSVIRIKSKNRLTLSKACSYVLEKWRGYSDPNAGIFAETEGVPHNTVTPIARMNGDNYECDLVLRNNITSDERPLGVFHPNQSLHHIKKENIGLIEVMGLAVLPARLAVELEEVKKAMLAGADLNSNPATASHARWAKDILLRYPEFSEANAEDILRLEVGKVFEQVLCDAGVFKRTEKGISDFIRFTEVL
;
A
#
# COMPACT_ATOMS: atom_id res chain seq x y z
N MET A 1 -5.02 -28.77 25.09
CA MET A 1 -6.35 -28.45 25.66
C MET A 1 -6.65 -26.99 25.27
N ILE A 2 -7.91 -26.69 24.92
CA ILE A 2 -8.32 -25.36 24.43
C ILE A 2 -8.14 -24.26 25.50
N CYS A 3 -8.35 -24.58 26.79
CA CYS A 3 -8.15 -23.64 27.89
C CYS A 3 -6.70 -23.13 27.99
N ASN A 4 -5.71 -23.93 27.60
CA ASN A 4 -4.32 -23.49 27.53
C ASN A 4 -4.14 -22.41 26.46
N GLU A 5 -4.73 -22.56 25.27
CA GLU A 5 -4.60 -21.58 24.20
C GLU A 5 -5.37 -20.28 24.51
N ILE A 6 -6.55 -20.38 25.15
CA ILE A 6 -7.27 -19.23 25.68
C ILE A 6 -6.40 -18.47 26.70
N GLN A 7 -5.80 -19.17 27.66
CA GLN A 7 -4.94 -18.54 28.67
C GLN A 7 -3.67 -17.92 28.04
N LYS A 8 -3.09 -18.54 26.99
CA LYS A 8 -1.97 -17.96 26.25
C LYS A 8 -2.34 -16.64 25.61
N LEU A 9 -3.54 -16.53 24.98
CA LEU A 9 -4.02 -15.28 24.42
C LEU A 9 -4.20 -14.20 25.49
N ILE A 10 -4.76 -14.57 26.65
CA ILE A 10 -4.91 -13.66 27.80
C ILE A 10 -3.54 -13.17 28.28
N ASN A 11 -2.60 -14.10 28.52
CA ASN A 11 -1.25 -13.77 28.98
C ASN A 11 -0.49 -12.91 27.97
N TYR A 12 -0.62 -13.20 26.66
CA TYR A 12 -0.11 -12.36 25.59
C TYR A 12 -0.68 -10.94 25.69
N SER A 13 -1.99 -10.83 25.87
CA SER A 13 -2.70 -9.54 25.89
C SER A 13 -2.31 -8.70 27.10
N ILE A 14 -2.16 -9.29 28.29
CA ILE A 14 -1.65 -8.59 29.47
C ILE A 14 -0.20 -8.14 29.27
N LYS A 15 0.68 -9.03 28.80
CA LYS A 15 2.10 -8.74 28.57
C LYS A 15 2.29 -7.64 27.51
N SER A 16 1.41 -7.61 26.52
CA SER A 16 1.42 -6.61 25.43
C SER A 16 0.75 -5.28 25.81
N GLY A 17 0.16 -5.17 26.99
CA GLY A 17 -0.52 -3.99 27.47
C GLY A 17 -1.84 -3.69 26.72
N LEU A 18 -2.50 -4.74 26.22
CA LEU A 18 -3.82 -4.66 25.58
C LEU A 18 -4.95 -4.67 26.61
N ILE A 19 -4.77 -5.41 27.69
CA ILE A 19 -5.72 -5.54 28.81
C ILE A 19 -4.95 -5.51 30.13
N GLU A 20 -5.60 -5.15 31.20
CA GLU A 20 -5.06 -5.22 32.56
C GLU A 20 -5.35 -6.60 33.20
N LYS A 21 -4.64 -6.91 34.27
CA LYS A 21 -4.82 -8.20 34.99
C LYS A 21 -6.25 -8.37 35.52
N GLU A 22 -6.88 -7.28 35.90
CA GLU A 22 -8.23 -7.20 36.42
C GLU A 22 -9.30 -7.60 35.37
N ASP A 23 -8.97 -7.50 34.08
CA ASP A 23 -9.86 -7.86 32.96
C ASP A 23 -9.89 -9.38 32.70
N GLU A 24 -8.96 -10.15 33.26
CA GLU A 24 -8.74 -11.55 32.91
C GLU A 24 -10.00 -12.40 32.90
N TYR A 25 -10.82 -12.35 33.94
CA TYR A 25 -12.02 -13.18 34.01
C TYR A 25 -13.10 -12.79 33.00
N VAL A 26 -13.26 -11.50 32.74
CA VAL A 26 -14.22 -11.00 31.75
C VAL A 26 -13.79 -11.45 30.34
N ILE A 27 -12.52 -11.26 30.00
CA ILE A 27 -11.96 -11.65 28.72
C ILE A 27 -11.98 -13.19 28.55
N ARG A 28 -11.63 -13.96 29.58
CA ARG A 28 -11.74 -15.41 29.60
C ARG A 28 -13.15 -15.86 29.21
N ASN A 29 -14.15 -15.36 29.90
CA ASN A 29 -15.54 -15.73 29.66
C ASN A 29 -16.01 -15.36 28.24
N GLN A 30 -15.59 -14.23 27.71
CA GLN A 30 -15.91 -13.82 26.34
C GLN A 30 -15.21 -14.69 25.28
N LEU A 31 -13.97 -15.11 25.53
CA LEU A 31 -13.25 -16.04 24.66
C LEU A 31 -13.86 -17.45 24.71
N MET A 32 -14.25 -17.93 25.91
CA MET A 32 -14.97 -19.20 26.07
C MET A 32 -16.31 -19.18 25.32
N ASP A 33 -17.10 -18.11 25.43
CA ASP A 33 -18.35 -17.94 24.68
C ASP A 33 -18.10 -17.97 23.16
N ALA A 34 -17.13 -17.19 22.67
CA ALA A 34 -16.79 -17.15 21.25
C ALA A 34 -16.33 -18.52 20.68
N LEU A 35 -15.73 -19.37 21.50
CA LEU A 35 -15.22 -20.69 21.17
C LEU A 35 -16.17 -21.83 21.56
N CYS A 36 -17.37 -21.52 22.10
CA CYS A 36 -18.33 -22.49 22.59
C CYS A 36 -17.75 -23.46 23.63
N VAL A 37 -16.87 -22.96 24.50
CA VAL A 37 -16.26 -23.70 25.61
C VAL A 37 -17.06 -23.43 26.88
N TYR A 38 -17.65 -24.46 27.49
CA TYR A 38 -18.57 -24.32 28.62
C TYR A 38 -17.95 -24.69 29.97
N ASP A 39 -16.84 -25.41 29.97
CA ASP A 39 -16.10 -25.81 31.17
C ASP A 39 -14.67 -25.29 31.12
N TRP A 40 -14.15 -24.86 32.28
CA TRP A 40 -12.79 -24.38 32.43
C TRP A 40 -11.93 -25.39 33.16
N GLU A 41 -10.90 -25.87 32.48
CA GLU A 41 -9.84 -26.66 33.08
C GLU A 41 -8.64 -25.76 33.33
N GLU A 42 -8.11 -25.76 34.58
CA GLU A 42 -6.95 -24.91 34.90
C GLU A 42 -5.77 -25.21 34.00
N PRO A 43 -5.30 -24.24 33.23
CA PRO A 43 -4.26 -24.46 32.26
C PRO A 43 -2.87 -24.56 32.88
N GLU A 44 -2.06 -25.49 32.39
CA GLU A 44 -0.63 -25.56 32.67
C GLU A 44 0.14 -24.67 31.66
N VAL A 45 0.10 -23.36 31.81
CA VAL A 45 0.81 -22.43 30.92
C VAL A 45 2.13 -22.03 31.53
N MET A 46 3.23 -22.66 31.07
CA MET A 46 4.60 -22.35 31.48
C MET A 46 5.38 -21.47 30.48
N GLU A 47 4.81 -21.21 29.31
CA GLU A 47 5.49 -20.45 28.24
C GLU A 47 5.47 -18.94 28.51
N ASN A 48 6.64 -18.29 28.32
CA ASN A 48 6.81 -16.84 28.45
C ASN A 48 7.01 -16.14 27.10
N ASN A 49 7.16 -16.88 26.00
CA ASN A 49 7.29 -16.35 24.65
C ASN A 49 6.06 -16.73 23.83
N PHE A 50 5.21 -15.75 23.56
CA PHE A 50 3.98 -15.92 22.80
C PHE A 50 4.13 -15.36 21.40
N VAL A 51 3.93 -16.20 20.38
CA VAL A 51 3.77 -15.77 18.98
C VAL A 51 2.27 -15.73 18.71
N ILE A 52 1.74 -14.55 18.49
CA ILE A 52 0.28 -14.33 18.36
C ILE A 52 -0.33 -15.16 17.22
N ASP A 53 0.38 -15.29 16.08
CA ASP A 53 -0.10 -16.08 14.95
C ASP A 53 -0.27 -17.56 15.33
N ASP A 54 0.62 -18.14 16.12
CA ASP A 54 0.54 -19.55 16.54
C ASP A 54 -0.65 -19.78 17.48
N ILE A 55 -0.90 -18.84 18.39
CA ILE A 55 -2.05 -18.90 19.31
C ILE A 55 -3.34 -18.82 18.50
N LEU A 56 -3.46 -17.83 17.62
CA LEU A 56 -4.66 -17.63 16.80
C LEU A 56 -4.90 -18.78 15.84
N ASN A 57 -3.85 -19.35 15.24
CA ASN A 57 -3.97 -20.54 14.40
C ASN A 57 -4.56 -21.73 15.17
N ARG A 58 -4.06 -22.04 16.38
CA ARG A 58 -4.59 -23.13 17.20
C ARG A 58 -6.02 -22.88 17.65
N LEU A 59 -6.38 -21.64 17.99
CA LEU A 59 -7.75 -21.27 18.35
C LEU A 59 -8.70 -21.37 17.15
N THR A 60 -8.26 -21.00 15.96
CA THR A 60 -9.06 -21.13 14.73
C THR A 60 -9.14 -22.56 14.24
N ASP A 61 -8.09 -23.38 14.41
CA ASP A 61 -8.12 -24.83 14.14
C ASP A 61 -9.17 -25.51 15.01
N TYR A 62 -9.17 -25.22 16.31
CA TYR A 62 -10.20 -25.72 17.23
C TYR A 62 -11.61 -25.31 16.77
N ALA A 63 -11.79 -24.06 16.33
CA ALA A 63 -13.09 -23.57 15.85
C ALA A 63 -13.55 -24.29 14.56
N CYS A 64 -12.63 -24.61 13.66
CA CYS A 64 -12.92 -25.42 12.46
C CYS A 64 -13.28 -26.86 12.81
N GLU A 65 -12.48 -27.51 13.66
CA GLU A 65 -12.69 -28.90 14.09
C GLU A 65 -14.04 -29.09 14.80
N ASN A 66 -14.45 -28.11 15.61
CA ASN A 66 -15.73 -28.10 16.31
C ASN A 66 -16.88 -27.49 15.50
N LYS A 67 -16.67 -27.18 14.19
CA LYS A 67 -17.67 -26.66 13.27
C LYS A 67 -18.30 -25.32 13.72
N ILE A 68 -17.55 -24.53 14.48
CA ILE A 68 -17.94 -23.17 14.88
C ILE A 68 -17.83 -22.23 13.65
N ILE A 69 -16.83 -22.48 12.82
CA ILE A 69 -16.60 -21.77 11.57
C ILE A 69 -16.31 -22.75 10.42
N ASP A 70 -16.49 -22.31 9.18
CA ASP A 70 -16.06 -23.02 7.99
C ASP A 70 -14.52 -22.97 7.88
N ASP A 71 -13.88 -24.04 7.42
CA ASP A 71 -12.45 -24.07 7.16
C ASP A 71 -12.13 -23.45 5.77
N THR A 72 -12.25 -22.12 5.71
CA THR A 72 -11.83 -21.29 4.58
C THR A 72 -10.98 -20.13 5.08
N THR A 73 -10.12 -19.58 4.21
CA THR A 73 -9.25 -18.46 4.57
C THR A 73 -10.06 -17.27 5.08
N ALA A 74 -11.20 -16.94 4.43
CA ALA A 74 -12.03 -15.83 4.86
C ALA A 74 -12.67 -16.06 6.24
N SER A 75 -13.19 -17.28 6.51
CA SER A 75 -13.79 -17.61 7.80
C SER A 75 -12.77 -17.57 8.93
N ARG A 76 -11.56 -18.09 8.68
CA ARG A 76 -10.44 -18.01 9.63
C ARG A 76 -10.04 -16.58 9.92
N ASP A 77 -9.92 -15.72 8.89
CA ASP A 77 -9.58 -14.29 9.05
C ASP A 77 -10.67 -13.48 9.77
N LEU A 78 -11.94 -13.82 9.57
CA LEU A 78 -13.05 -13.22 10.32
C LEU A 78 -12.99 -13.60 11.79
N PHE A 79 -12.68 -14.87 12.07
CA PHE A 79 -12.71 -15.42 13.42
C PHE A 79 -11.49 -15.00 14.24
N ASP A 80 -10.27 -15.03 13.67
CA ASP A 80 -9.08 -14.57 14.37
C ASP A 80 -9.22 -13.07 14.76
N THR A 81 -9.78 -12.27 13.84
CA THR A 81 -10.06 -10.86 14.11
C THR A 81 -11.15 -10.68 15.18
N LYS A 82 -12.16 -11.57 15.24
CA LYS A 82 -13.15 -11.60 16.33
C LYS A 82 -12.49 -11.85 17.68
N LEU A 83 -11.61 -12.84 17.77
CA LEU A 83 -10.90 -13.15 19.01
C LEU A 83 -10.01 -11.98 19.46
N MET A 84 -9.25 -11.38 18.52
CA MET A 84 -8.47 -10.19 18.81
C MET A 84 -9.34 -8.98 19.19
N GLY A 85 -10.53 -8.87 18.65
CA GLY A 85 -11.49 -7.82 19.00
C GLY A 85 -11.90 -7.85 20.48
N ILE A 86 -11.93 -9.06 21.09
CA ILE A 86 -12.27 -9.23 22.51
C ILE A 86 -11.18 -8.61 23.42
N VAL A 87 -9.92 -8.74 23.04
CA VAL A 87 -8.77 -8.23 23.80
C VAL A 87 -8.34 -6.82 23.36
N THR A 88 -9.07 -6.19 22.45
CA THR A 88 -8.72 -4.86 21.92
C THR A 88 -9.28 -3.75 22.81
N PRO A 89 -8.45 -2.81 23.31
CA PRO A 89 -8.89 -1.67 24.10
C PRO A 89 -9.97 -0.83 23.40
N PHE A 90 -10.79 -0.12 24.16
CA PHE A 90 -11.77 0.78 23.56
C PHE A 90 -11.08 1.98 22.87
N PRO A 91 -11.73 2.60 21.84
CA PRO A 91 -11.16 3.73 21.10
C PRO A 91 -10.66 4.86 22.01
N ARG A 92 -11.40 5.18 23.09
CA ARG A 92 -11.02 6.25 24.03
C ARG A 92 -9.67 6.04 24.70
N GLU A 93 -9.27 4.78 24.94
CA GLU A 93 -8.02 4.43 25.59
C GLU A 93 -6.84 4.61 24.61
N ILE A 94 -7.01 4.08 23.39
CA ILE A 94 -6.02 4.22 22.31
C ILE A 94 -5.84 5.69 21.92
N ILE A 95 -6.93 6.42 21.68
CA ILE A 95 -6.92 7.84 21.31
C ILE A 95 -6.32 8.69 22.45
N GLY A 96 -6.72 8.41 23.69
CA GLY A 96 -6.20 9.13 24.86
C GLY A 96 -4.70 8.98 25.01
N LYS A 97 -4.17 7.75 24.85
CA LYS A 97 -2.74 7.48 24.93
C LYS A 97 -1.98 8.11 23.76
N PHE A 98 -2.50 7.99 22.55
CA PHE A 98 -1.92 8.62 21.37
C PHE A 98 -1.78 10.15 21.56
N ASN A 99 -2.86 10.82 21.96
CA ASN A 99 -2.86 12.26 22.19
C ASN A 99 -1.88 12.67 23.31
N GLN A 100 -1.78 11.89 24.39
CA GLN A 100 -0.80 12.11 25.45
C GLN A 100 0.64 12.04 24.94
N LEU A 101 0.93 11.09 24.05
CA LEU A 101 2.25 10.94 23.45
C LEU A 101 2.55 12.04 22.43
N CYS A 102 1.56 12.48 21.65
CA CYS A 102 1.71 13.62 20.72
C CYS A 102 2.15 14.91 21.44
N LEU A 103 1.73 15.14 22.69
CA LEU A 103 2.20 16.27 23.48
C LEU A 103 3.70 16.21 23.81
N GLN A 104 4.31 15.02 23.73
CA GLN A 104 5.75 14.84 23.92
C GLN A 104 6.49 14.89 22.58
N SER A 105 6.02 14.12 21.60
CA SER A 105 6.55 14.03 20.24
C SER A 105 5.54 13.31 19.35
N PRO A 106 5.22 13.85 18.16
CA PRO A 106 4.44 13.13 17.15
C PRO A 106 5.04 11.76 16.78
N GLU A 107 6.37 11.67 16.68
CA GLU A 107 7.08 10.42 16.36
C GLU A 107 6.84 9.34 17.43
N LYS A 108 6.96 9.70 18.73
CA LYS A 108 6.64 8.74 19.82
C LYS A 108 5.19 8.26 19.76
N ALA A 109 4.26 9.11 19.34
CA ALA A 109 2.86 8.75 19.23
C ALA A 109 2.62 7.76 18.08
N THR A 110 3.23 8.02 16.93
CA THR A 110 3.12 7.14 15.76
C THR A 110 3.83 5.81 15.98
N ASP A 111 5.04 5.80 16.56
CA ASP A 111 5.78 4.59 16.93
C ASP A 111 4.94 3.69 17.85
N TRP A 112 4.38 4.28 18.92
CA TRP A 112 3.52 3.55 19.84
C TRP A 112 2.26 3.03 19.15
N TYR A 113 1.62 3.84 18.30
CA TYR A 113 0.40 3.44 17.60
C TYR A 113 0.67 2.34 16.56
N TYR A 114 1.84 2.35 15.94
CA TYR A 114 2.26 1.27 15.05
C TYR A 114 2.52 -0.02 15.82
N ASP A 115 3.25 0.03 16.92
CA ASP A 115 3.51 -1.09 17.81
C ASP A 115 2.21 -1.73 18.34
N ILE A 116 1.28 -0.91 18.86
CA ILE A 116 0.00 -1.43 19.35
C ILE A 116 -0.84 -2.02 18.22
N SER A 117 -0.80 -1.46 17.00
CA SER A 117 -1.51 -1.99 15.83
C SER A 117 -0.97 -3.37 15.40
N GLN A 118 0.32 -3.63 15.60
CA GLN A 118 0.92 -4.96 15.41
C GLN A 118 0.51 -5.92 16.53
N LYS A 119 0.58 -5.49 17.79
CA LYS A 119 0.16 -6.29 18.96
C LYS A 119 -1.32 -6.68 18.90
N LEU A 120 -2.17 -5.82 18.35
CA LEU A 120 -3.56 -6.10 18.06
C LEU A 120 -3.77 -7.05 16.85
N ASN A 121 -2.69 -7.48 16.20
CA ASN A 121 -2.74 -8.24 14.96
C ASN A 121 -3.60 -7.57 13.86
N TYR A 122 -3.76 -6.25 13.93
CA TYR A 122 -4.38 -5.46 12.86
C TYR A 122 -3.37 -5.26 11.72
N VAL A 123 -2.16 -4.80 12.03
CA VAL A 123 -1.00 -4.92 11.14
C VAL A 123 -0.45 -6.35 11.32
N ARG A 124 -0.64 -7.18 10.31
CA ARG A 124 -0.35 -8.62 10.40
C ARG A 124 1.14 -8.91 10.21
N ALA A 125 1.94 -8.55 11.22
CA ALA A 125 3.40 -8.63 11.18
C ALA A 125 3.94 -10.01 10.79
N GLY A 126 3.34 -11.09 11.29
CA GLY A 126 3.74 -12.46 10.95
C GLY A 126 3.42 -12.85 9.51
N ARG A 127 2.39 -12.26 8.88
CA ARG A 127 2.15 -12.44 7.43
C ARG A 127 3.11 -11.60 6.61
N ILE A 128 3.36 -10.35 7.03
CA ILE A 128 4.29 -9.42 6.38
C ILE A 128 5.72 -9.99 6.37
N ALA A 129 6.12 -10.69 7.43
CA ALA A 129 7.42 -11.37 7.51
C ALA A 129 7.61 -12.49 6.46
N LYS A 130 6.52 -12.98 5.84
CA LYS A 130 6.55 -13.99 4.77
C LYS A 130 6.68 -13.38 3.36
N ASP A 131 6.62 -12.04 3.23
CA ASP A 131 6.82 -11.36 1.96
C ASP A 131 8.27 -11.59 1.48
N ILE A 132 8.43 -11.80 0.18
CA ILE A 132 9.75 -11.94 -0.43
C ILE A 132 10.20 -10.56 -0.89
N ARG A 133 11.34 -10.07 -0.37
CA ARG A 133 11.84 -8.72 -0.61
C ARG A 133 13.28 -8.75 -1.07
N TRP A 134 13.59 -7.90 -2.07
CA TRP A 134 14.97 -7.64 -2.50
C TRP A 134 15.07 -6.25 -3.11
N GLN A 135 16.27 -5.81 -3.39
CA GLN A 135 16.56 -4.54 -4.04
C GLN A 135 17.11 -4.75 -5.45
N TYR A 136 16.79 -3.83 -6.34
CA TYR A 136 17.28 -3.77 -7.69
C TYR A 136 17.96 -2.42 -7.95
N GLU A 137 19.23 -2.44 -8.28
CA GLU A 137 20.01 -1.25 -8.66
C GLU A 137 19.68 -0.87 -10.10
N SER A 138 19.03 0.29 -10.28
CA SER A 138 18.69 0.87 -11.56
C SER A 138 19.52 2.13 -11.84
N GLU A 139 19.43 2.65 -13.06
CA GLU A 139 20.03 3.96 -13.38
C GLU A 139 19.33 5.14 -12.67
N TYR A 140 18.19 4.93 -12.08
CA TYR A 140 17.38 5.90 -11.35
C TYR A 140 17.51 5.79 -9.83
N GLY A 141 18.28 4.82 -9.35
CA GLY A 141 18.47 4.51 -7.93
C GLY A 141 18.00 3.09 -7.57
N THR A 142 18.11 2.76 -6.31
CA THR A 142 17.78 1.43 -5.77
C THR A 142 16.27 1.27 -5.65
N LEU A 143 15.66 0.44 -6.48
CA LEU A 143 14.23 0.12 -6.42
C LEU A 143 13.98 -1.04 -5.44
N ASP A 144 12.92 -0.94 -4.64
CA ASP A 144 12.49 -2.00 -3.75
C ASP A 144 11.50 -2.93 -4.46
N ILE A 145 11.73 -4.24 -4.40
CA ILE A 145 10.85 -5.23 -5.01
C ILE A 145 10.27 -6.12 -3.91
N THR A 146 8.95 -6.25 -3.89
CA THR A 146 8.25 -7.10 -2.93
C THR A 146 7.24 -7.99 -3.63
N ILE A 147 7.35 -9.31 -3.45
CA ILE A 147 6.25 -10.23 -3.72
C ILE A 147 5.41 -10.29 -2.44
N ASN A 148 4.22 -9.70 -2.50
CA ASN A 148 3.36 -9.55 -1.34
C ASN A 148 2.57 -10.83 -1.08
N ARG A 149 2.91 -11.53 -0.01
CA ARG A 149 2.24 -12.75 0.48
C ARG A 149 1.30 -12.45 1.67
N SER A 150 1.35 -11.25 2.21
CA SER A 150 0.55 -10.83 3.36
C SER A 150 -0.92 -10.58 3.00
N LYS A 151 -1.21 -10.26 1.73
CA LYS A 151 -2.58 -10.12 1.21
C LYS A 151 -3.06 -11.48 0.72
N PRO A 152 -3.99 -12.15 1.44
CA PRO A 152 -4.46 -13.46 1.05
C PRO A 152 -5.16 -13.42 -0.31
N GLU A 153 -4.86 -14.42 -1.14
CA GLU A 153 -5.65 -14.67 -2.36
C GLU A 153 -7.03 -15.22 -1.94
N LYS A 154 -8.06 -14.80 -2.66
CA LYS A 154 -9.42 -15.25 -2.35
C LYS A 154 -9.57 -16.74 -2.74
N ASP A 155 -10.00 -17.56 -1.78
CA ASP A 155 -10.40 -18.94 -2.04
C ASP A 155 -11.54 -18.96 -3.08
N PRO A 156 -11.53 -19.84 -4.11
CA PRO A 156 -12.63 -20.00 -5.06
C PRO A 156 -13.99 -20.23 -4.39
N ARG A 157 -14.04 -20.92 -3.25
CA ARG A 157 -15.24 -21.11 -2.44
C ARG A 157 -15.76 -19.80 -1.89
N ASP A 158 -14.86 -18.93 -1.39
CA ASP A 158 -15.20 -17.62 -0.86
C ASP A 158 -15.67 -16.67 -1.97
N ILE A 159 -15.05 -16.76 -3.17
CA ILE A 159 -15.51 -15.99 -4.35
C ILE A 159 -16.93 -16.40 -4.74
N ALA A 160 -17.23 -17.70 -4.78
CA ALA A 160 -18.55 -18.21 -5.10
C ALA A 160 -19.59 -17.79 -4.06
N ALA A 161 -19.26 -17.89 -2.78
CA ALA A 161 -20.12 -17.47 -1.67
C ALA A 161 -20.36 -15.94 -1.65
N ALA A 162 -19.34 -15.15 -2.01
CA ALA A 162 -19.45 -13.70 -2.11
C ALA A 162 -20.41 -13.25 -3.22
N ARG A 163 -20.47 -13.98 -4.35
CA ARG A 163 -21.40 -13.69 -5.46
C ARG A 163 -22.88 -13.86 -5.06
N THR A 164 -23.16 -14.77 -4.14
CA THR A 164 -24.54 -15.08 -3.67
C THR A 164 -24.90 -14.34 -2.38
N ALA A 165 -23.93 -13.71 -1.71
CA ALA A 165 -24.17 -12.97 -0.50
C ALA A 165 -24.95 -11.67 -0.78
N LYS A 166 -25.91 -11.34 0.11
CA LYS A 166 -26.64 -10.08 0.03
C LYS A 166 -25.67 -8.91 0.15
N ALA A 167 -25.68 -8.01 -0.84
CA ALA A 167 -24.91 -6.77 -0.76
C ALA A 167 -25.37 -5.94 0.43
N THR A 168 -24.43 -5.51 1.28
CA THR A 168 -24.67 -4.62 2.40
C THR A 168 -24.05 -3.26 2.09
N ALA A 169 -24.73 -2.18 2.48
CA ALA A 169 -24.25 -0.81 2.31
C ALA A 169 -23.55 -0.27 3.57
N TYR A 170 -23.21 -1.14 4.52
CA TYR A 170 -22.58 -0.78 5.80
C TYR A 170 -21.45 -1.75 6.13
N PRO A 171 -20.24 -1.23 6.35
CA PRO A 171 -19.75 0.11 5.97
C PRO A 171 -19.81 0.33 4.44
N LYS A 172 -19.88 1.58 3.98
CA LYS A 172 -19.96 1.88 2.52
C LYS A 172 -18.70 1.46 1.77
N CYS A 173 -17.51 1.59 2.41
CA CYS A 173 -16.24 1.10 1.88
C CYS A 173 -15.28 0.74 3.02
N GLN A 174 -14.09 0.21 2.66
CA GLN A 174 -13.08 -0.22 3.65
C GLN A 174 -12.40 0.92 4.41
N LEU A 175 -12.61 2.18 4.03
CA LEU A 175 -12.04 3.37 4.68
C LEU A 175 -13.06 4.15 5.52
N CYS A 176 -14.34 3.75 5.53
CA CYS A 176 -15.32 4.44 6.36
C CYS A 176 -15.03 4.25 7.85
N PRO A 177 -15.24 5.28 8.71
CA PRO A 177 -15.02 5.17 10.16
C PRO A 177 -15.79 4.03 10.82
N GLU A 178 -16.93 3.64 10.27
CA GLU A 178 -17.78 2.54 10.73
C GLU A 178 -17.10 1.16 10.64
N ASN A 179 -15.94 1.08 10.00
CA ASN A 179 -15.12 -0.13 10.04
C ASN A 179 -14.55 -0.42 11.44
N ALA A 180 -14.34 0.58 12.28
CA ALA A 180 -13.84 0.38 13.63
C ALA A 180 -14.77 -0.56 14.43
N GLY A 181 -14.29 -1.74 14.79
CA GLY A 181 -15.07 -2.76 15.49
C GLY A 181 -16.02 -3.59 14.60
N PHE A 182 -16.03 -3.39 13.28
CA PHE A 182 -16.90 -4.14 12.37
C PHE A 182 -16.51 -5.61 12.27
N ALA A 183 -17.51 -6.49 12.44
CA ALA A 183 -17.28 -7.95 12.45
C ALA A 183 -16.86 -8.53 11.08
N GLY A 184 -17.09 -7.77 10.01
CA GLY A 184 -16.85 -8.27 8.66
C GLY A 184 -17.93 -9.21 8.14
N ASN A 185 -17.77 -9.65 6.91
CA ASN A 185 -18.59 -10.66 6.25
C ASN A 185 -17.80 -11.22 5.04
N LYS A 186 -18.42 -12.13 4.26
CA LYS A 186 -17.76 -12.75 3.08
C LYS A 186 -17.29 -11.73 2.01
N ASN A 187 -17.85 -10.52 2.01
CA ASN A 187 -17.52 -9.44 1.05
C ASN A 187 -16.72 -8.30 1.66
N HIS A 188 -16.61 -8.23 2.97
CA HIS A 188 -15.97 -7.14 3.69
C HIS A 188 -15.12 -7.68 4.84
N PRO A 189 -13.84 -7.30 4.95
CA PRO A 189 -12.97 -7.84 5.99
C PRO A 189 -13.43 -7.41 7.39
N ALA A 190 -13.16 -8.28 8.38
CA ALA A 190 -13.34 -7.92 9.78
C ALA A 190 -12.35 -6.83 10.22
N ARG A 191 -12.79 -5.98 11.13
CA ARG A 191 -12.03 -4.83 11.67
C ARG A 191 -12.28 -4.64 13.18
N GLN A 192 -12.60 -5.72 13.90
CA GLN A 192 -12.90 -5.66 15.34
C GLN A 192 -11.71 -5.18 16.16
N ASN A 193 -10.50 -5.38 15.66
CA ASN A 193 -9.23 -4.95 16.24
C ASN A 193 -8.69 -3.62 15.64
N LEU A 194 -9.46 -2.91 14.83
CA LEU A 194 -9.09 -1.61 14.28
C LEU A 194 -9.54 -0.47 15.22
N ARG A 195 -8.63 0.46 15.50
CA ARG A 195 -8.88 1.68 16.28
C ARG A 195 -8.26 2.90 15.57
N PRO A 196 -8.93 3.51 14.59
CA PRO A 196 -8.42 4.70 13.91
C PRO A 196 -8.26 5.87 14.89
N ILE A 197 -7.28 6.71 14.65
CA ILE A 197 -7.00 7.91 15.42
C ILE A 197 -7.65 9.11 14.71
N PRO A 198 -8.56 9.84 15.36
CA PRO A 198 -9.08 11.10 14.82
C PRO A 198 -7.97 12.14 14.75
N ILE A 199 -7.84 12.80 13.60
CA ILE A 199 -6.94 13.92 13.37
C ILE A 199 -7.70 15.04 12.66
N ASP A 200 -7.28 16.26 12.87
CA ASP A 200 -7.76 17.41 12.10
C ASP A 200 -6.83 17.67 10.92
N ILE A 201 -7.36 17.91 9.73
CA ILE A 201 -6.60 18.36 8.57
C ILE A 201 -7.36 19.53 7.94
N CYS A 202 -6.76 20.69 7.93
CA CYS A 202 -7.37 21.93 7.42
C CYS A 202 -8.76 22.21 8.02
N SER A 203 -8.92 21.96 9.33
CA SER A 203 -10.20 22.10 10.07
C SER A 203 -11.31 21.13 9.61
N GLU A 204 -10.96 20.06 8.94
CA GLU A 204 -11.85 18.94 8.63
C GLU A 204 -11.49 17.72 9.48
N SER A 205 -12.50 16.91 9.83
CA SER A 205 -12.30 15.67 10.57
C SER A 205 -11.78 14.55 9.66
N TRP A 206 -10.63 14.01 10.00
CA TRP A 206 -9.96 12.91 9.33
C TRP A 206 -9.62 11.79 10.32
N GLN A 207 -9.24 10.64 9.80
CA GLN A 207 -8.81 9.50 10.58
C GLN A 207 -7.46 9.00 10.07
N LEU A 208 -6.60 8.58 11.00
CA LEU A 208 -5.33 7.92 10.74
C LEU A 208 -5.41 6.46 11.16
N GLN A 209 -5.01 5.55 10.27
CA GLN A 209 -4.82 4.12 10.56
C GLN A 209 -3.63 3.57 9.80
N TYR A 210 -3.06 2.44 10.25
CA TYR A 210 -2.07 1.73 9.45
C TYR A 210 -2.70 0.78 8.44
N SER A 211 -1.93 0.42 7.42
CA SER A 211 -2.33 -0.61 6.47
C SER A 211 -2.08 -2.00 7.08
N PRO A 212 -3.05 -2.92 7.05
CA PRO A 212 -2.85 -4.27 7.54
C PRO A 212 -1.80 -5.06 6.75
N TYR A 213 -1.43 -4.59 5.55
CA TYR A 213 -0.49 -5.26 4.65
C TYR A 213 0.96 -4.76 4.77
N GLY A 214 1.22 -3.60 5.40
CA GLY A 214 2.53 -3.09 5.73
C GLY A 214 3.57 -3.16 4.60
N TYR A 215 3.30 -2.54 3.46
CA TYR A 215 4.20 -2.58 2.30
C TYR A 215 5.58 -1.96 2.61
N TYR A 216 5.62 -0.98 3.51
CA TYR A 216 6.82 -0.33 4.02
C TYR A 216 6.61 0.06 5.49
N ASN A 217 7.65 0.56 6.16
CA ASN A 217 7.57 0.91 7.57
C ASN A 217 6.49 1.97 7.85
N GLU A 218 5.63 1.69 8.83
CA GLU A 218 4.56 2.57 9.27
C GLU A 218 3.62 3.01 8.12
N HIS A 219 3.39 2.12 7.14
CA HIS A 219 2.45 2.39 6.05
C HIS A 219 1.07 2.75 6.61
N CYS A 220 0.74 4.03 6.55
CA CYS A 220 -0.52 4.56 7.05
C CYS A 220 -1.47 4.99 5.93
N ILE A 221 -2.74 5.03 6.27
CA ILE A 221 -3.84 5.55 5.45
C ILE A 221 -4.50 6.65 6.27
N VAL A 222 -4.60 7.82 5.67
CA VAL A 222 -5.23 9.02 6.22
C VAL A 222 -6.47 9.30 5.39
N PHE A 223 -7.66 9.25 5.97
CA PHE A 223 -8.90 9.32 5.21
C PHE A 223 -9.90 10.30 5.83
N ASN A 224 -10.66 10.96 4.96
CA ASN A 224 -11.70 11.88 5.39
C ASN A 224 -12.79 11.11 6.16
N GLU A 225 -13.28 11.65 7.26
CA GLU A 225 -14.39 11.03 8.01
C GLU A 225 -15.66 10.91 7.17
N LYS A 226 -15.86 11.84 6.24
CA LYS A 226 -16.98 11.82 5.30
C LYS A 226 -16.63 10.95 4.09
N HIS A 227 -17.55 10.07 3.68
CA HIS A 227 -17.41 9.28 2.46
C HIS A 227 -17.67 10.17 1.23
N ILE A 228 -16.66 10.89 0.80
CA ILE A 228 -16.68 11.77 -0.38
C ILE A 228 -15.64 11.30 -1.40
N PRO A 229 -15.87 11.49 -2.71
CA PRO A 229 -14.91 11.08 -3.75
C PRO A 229 -13.57 11.80 -3.62
N MET A 230 -12.52 11.11 -4.04
CA MET A 230 -11.20 11.71 -4.23
C MET A 230 -11.25 12.79 -5.32
N LYS A 231 -10.53 13.86 -5.09
CA LYS A 231 -10.34 14.94 -6.05
C LYS A 231 -8.96 15.56 -5.86
N ILE A 232 -8.22 15.67 -6.94
CA ILE A 232 -6.93 16.37 -6.93
C ILE A 232 -7.19 17.82 -7.38
N ASP A 233 -7.20 18.74 -6.42
CA ASP A 233 -7.33 20.19 -6.65
C ASP A 233 -6.39 20.97 -5.73
N SER A 234 -6.51 22.29 -5.65
CA SER A 234 -5.67 23.12 -4.79
C SER A 234 -5.74 22.74 -3.31
N ALA A 235 -6.89 22.30 -2.83
CA ALA A 235 -7.08 21.94 -1.43
C ALA A 235 -6.26 20.70 -1.03
N VAL A 236 -5.99 19.77 -1.97
CA VAL A 236 -5.17 18.57 -1.67
C VAL A 236 -3.77 18.97 -1.20
N PHE A 237 -3.13 19.94 -1.83
CA PHE A 237 -1.78 20.38 -1.44
C PHE A 237 -1.75 20.97 -0.03
N GLU A 238 -2.75 21.77 0.31
CA GLU A 238 -2.88 22.32 1.66
C GLU A 238 -3.09 21.21 2.69
N LYS A 239 -3.93 20.22 2.39
CA LYS A 239 -4.17 19.05 3.25
C LYS A 239 -2.92 18.20 3.46
N LEU A 240 -2.16 17.94 2.38
CA LEU A 240 -0.90 17.18 2.47
C LEU A 240 0.12 17.91 3.35
N PHE A 241 0.29 19.22 3.16
CA PHE A 241 1.23 19.99 3.98
C PHE A 241 0.77 20.17 5.42
N ASP A 242 -0.54 20.27 5.69
CA ASP A 242 -1.07 20.32 7.03
C ASP A 242 -0.83 18.99 7.80
N PHE A 243 -0.90 17.87 7.09
CA PHE A 243 -0.51 16.57 7.65
C PHE A 243 0.98 16.52 7.98
N ILE A 244 1.85 17.02 7.09
CA ILE A 244 3.31 17.08 7.30
C ILE A 244 3.66 17.97 8.50
N ASP A 245 2.96 19.08 8.72
CA ASP A 245 3.16 19.92 9.93
C ASP A 245 2.92 19.14 11.23
N LYS A 246 1.96 18.22 11.21
CA LYS A 246 1.63 17.38 12.37
C LYS A 246 2.59 16.21 12.55
N PHE A 247 3.04 15.62 11.42
CA PHE A 247 3.89 14.43 11.38
C PHE A 247 5.09 14.64 10.44
N PRO A 248 6.06 15.51 10.81
CA PRO A 248 7.15 15.92 9.91
C PRO A 248 8.14 14.79 9.55
N HIS A 249 8.13 13.72 10.31
CA HIS A 249 8.92 12.51 10.05
C HIS A 249 8.28 11.56 9.01
N TYR A 250 7.04 11.83 8.59
CA TYR A 250 6.33 11.08 7.55
C TYR A 250 6.44 11.78 6.19
N PHE A 251 6.35 10.98 5.13
CA PHE A 251 5.83 11.46 3.85
C PHE A 251 4.32 11.23 3.80
N VAL A 252 3.63 11.92 2.90
CA VAL A 252 2.22 11.69 2.59
C VAL A 252 1.97 11.99 1.12
N GLY A 253 1.12 11.20 0.47
CA GLY A 253 0.76 11.42 -0.93
C GLY A 253 -0.65 10.95 -1.23
N SER A 254 -1.18 11.41 -2.35
CA SER A 254 -2.48 11.01 -2.87
C SER A 254 -2.32 10.18 -4.14
N ASN A 255 -3.13 9.13 -4.30
CA ASN A 255 -3.33 8.57 -5.63
C ASN A 255 -3.97 9.61 -6.56
N ALA A 256 -3.79 9.43 -7.85
CA ALA A 256 -4.49 10.20 -8.86
C ALA A 256 -6.01 9.97 -8.77
N ASP A 257 -6.81 10.98 -9.11
CA ASP A 257 -8.28 10.98 -9.01
C ASP A 257 -8.99 10.46 -10.28
N LEU A 258 -8.24 10.08 -11.31
CA LEU A 258 -8.80 9.54 -12.54
C LEU A 258 -8.67 8.00 -12.60
N PRO A 259 -9.62 7.30 -13.23
CA PRO A 259 -9.52 5.86 -13.48
C PRO A 259 -8.22 5.48 -14.21
N ILE A 260 -7.80 4.22 -14.13
CA ILE A 260 -6.61 3.65 -14.80
C ILE A 260 -5.29 4.10 -14.14
N VAL A 261 -5.16 5.39 -13.80
CA VAL A 261 -3.95 5.97 -13.17
C VAL A 261 -4.13 6.24 -11.68
N GLY A 262 -5.33 6.04 -11.15
CA GLY A 262 -5.67 6.21 -9.73
C GLY A 262 -5.55 4.91 -8.92
N GLY A 263 -5.81 5.04 -7.62
CA GLY A 263 -5.91 3.92 -6.69
C GLY A 263 -7.23 3.15 -6.81
N SER A 264 -7.37 2.12 -5.98
CA SER A 264 -8.53 1.22 -6.01
C SER A 264 -9.79 1.80 -5.37
N ILE A 265 -9.70 2.85 -4.54
CA ILE A 265 -10.83 3.45 -3.81
C ILE A 265 -10.91 4.94 -4.15
N LEU A 266 -11.46 5.25 -5.33
CA LEU A 266 -11.67 6.64 -5.78
C LEU A 266 -12.91 7.30 -5.14
N SER A 267 -13.80 6.50 -4.57
CA SER A 267 -15.07 6.98 -3.96
C SER A 267 -14.91 7.57 -2.56
N HIS A 268 -13.74 7.44 -1.94
CA HIS A 268 -13.47 7.92 -0.59
C HIS A 268 -12.14 8.67 -0.54
N GLU A 269 -12.17 9.95 -0.21
CA GLU A 269 -10.99 10.81 -0.13
C GLU A 269 -10.02 10.27 0.93
N HIS A 270 -8.80 9.95 0.51
CA HIS A 270 -7.76 9.41 1.37
C HIS A 270 -6.36 9.67 0.82
N PHE A 271 -5.40 9.67 1.72
CA PHE A 271 -3.96 9.74 1.44
C PHE A 271 -3.26 8.49 1.99
N GLN A 272 -2.07 8.23 1.50
CA GLN A 272 -1.17 7.22 2.05
C GLN A 272 0.12 7.90 2.48
N GLY A 273 0.66 7.47 3.61
CA GLY A 273 1.87 8.03 4.17
C GLY A 273 2.63 7.00 5.01
N GLY A 274 3.65 7.47 5.72
CA GLY A 274 4.42 6.65 6.64
C GLY A 274 5.86 7.09 6.79
N ASN A 275 6.60 6.39 7.64
CA ASN A 275 8.01 6.64 7.93
C ASN A 275 8.91 5.80 7.00
N TYR A 276 9.01 6.23 5.74
CA TYR A 276 9.82 5.54 4.74
C TYR A 276 10.38 6.51 3.69
N THR A 277 11.62 6.29 3.27
CA THR A 277 12.28 7.11 2.24
C THR A 277 12.46 6.28 0.97
N PHE A 278 11.59 6.50 0.00
CA PHE A 278 11.60 5.83 -1.30
C PHE A 278 12.74 6.26 -2.20
N ALA A 279 13.06 5.47 -3.21
CA ALA A 279 14.07 5.76 -4.22
C ALA A 279 13.81 7.10 -4.92
N MET A 280 12.56 7.40 -5.30
CA MET A 280 12.20 8.66 -5.94
C MET A 280 12.55 9.88 -5.07
N ALA A 281 12.40 9.81 -3.75
CA ALA A 281 12.75 10.91 -2.85
C ALA A 281 14.25 11.23 -2.87
N LYS A 282 15.10 10.22 -3.11
CA LYS A 282 16.57 10.33 -3.20
C LYS A 282 17.06 10.72 -4.60
N ALA A 283 16.20 10.61 -5.61
CA ALA A 283 16.56 10.88 -7.00
C ALA A 283 16.93 12.35 -7.21
N GLU A 284 17.93 12.58 -8.06
CA GLU A 284 18.48 13.89 -8.35
C GLU A 284 17.57 14.72 -9.27
N ILE A 285 17.72 16.03 -9.23
CA ILE A 285 17.15 16.93 -10.24
C ILE A 285 18.09 16.92 -11.45
N GLU A 286 17.56 16.49 -12.62
CA GLU A 286 18.35 16.47 -13.86
C GLU A 286 18.26 17.82 -14.63
N LYS A 287 17.18 18.58 -14.40
CA LYS A 287 16.98 19.87 -15.04
C LYS A 287 16.21 20.81 -14.12
N GLU A 288 16.85 21.89 -13.69
CA GLU A 288 16.20 22.98 -12.96
C GLU A 288 15.48 23.92 -13.92
N PHE A 289 14.38 24.52 -13.46
CA PHE A 289 13.66 25.60 -14.13
C PHE A 289 13.03 26.54 -13.10
N SER A 290 12.64 27.74 -13.53
CA SER A 290 12.06 28.76 -12.67
C SER A 290 10.57 28.90 -12.93
N LEU A 291 9.79 29.02 -11.86
CA LEU A 291 8.39 29.41 -11.92
C LEU A 291 8.32 30.93 -11.75
N SER A 292 8.01 31.65 -12.84
CA SER A 292 8.08 33.12 -12.88
C SER A 292 7.23 33.80 -11.80
N ASP A 293 6.05 33.24 -11.51
CA ASP A 293 5.13 33.77 -10.49
C ASP A 293 5.51 33.37 -9.06
N PHE A 294 6.53 32.49 -8.88
CA PHE A 294 6.96 31.95 -7.59
C PHE A 294 8.48 31.98 -7.43
N PRO A 295 9.13 33.17 -7.40
CA PRO A 295 10.60 33.27 -7.41
C PRO A 295 11.28 32.66 -6.17
N GLU A 296 10.58 32.45 -5.07
CA GLU A 296 11.08 31.82 -3.84
C GLU A 296 10.96 30.28 -3.81
N VAL A 297 10.43 29.71 -4.91
CA VAL A 297 10.25 28.27 -5.07
C VAL A 297 11.34 27.73 -5.99
N THR A 298 11.99 26.65 -5.59
CA THR A 298 12.85 25.89 -6.50
C THR A 298 12.06 24.78 -7.17
N ALA A 299 12.21 24.65 -8.49
CA ALA A 299 11.53 23.62 -9.27
C ALA A 299 12.50 22.91 -10.21
N GLY A 300 12.26 21.63 -10.47
CA GLY A 300 13.08 20.86 -11.39
C GLY A 300 12.45 19.54 -11.80
N ILE A 301 12.91 19.03 -12.93
CA ILE A 301 12.61 17.67 -13.42
C ILE A 301 13.47 16.69 -12.66
N VAL A 302 12.85 15.66 -12.07
CA VAL A 302 13.56 14.59 -11.37
C VAL A 302 14.05 13.56 -12.36
N LYS A 303 15.30 13.10 -12.20
CA LYS A 303 15.85 11.95 -12.94
C LYS A 303 15.15 10.68 -12.45
N TRP A 304 14.04 10.37 -13.08
CA TRP A 304 13.15 9.26 -12.68
C TRP A 304 12.52 8.60 -13.91
N PRO A 305 12.16 7.29 -13.88
CA PRO A 305 11.54 6.63 -15.03
C PRO A 305 10.23 7.29 -15.46
N MET A 306 9.45 7.80 -14.49
CA MET A 306 8.22 8.54 -14.73
C MET A 306 8.49 10.06 -14.78
N SER A 307 7.51 10.80 -15.27
CA SER A 307 7.63 12.26 -15.43
C SER A 307 7.29 12.95 -14.11
N VAL A 308 8.31 13.43 -13.39
CA VAL A 308 8.18 14.02 -12.06
C VAL A 308 8.73 15.44 -12.03
N ILE A 309 7.91 16.38 -11.54
CA ILE A 309 8.36 17.73 -11.18
C ILE A 309 8.48 17.80 -9.66
N ARG A 310 9.65 18.14 -9.17
CA ARG A 310 9.91 18.40 -7.75
C ARG A 310 9.91 19.89 -7.48
N ILE A 311 9.16 20.31 -6.48
CA ILE A 311 9.02 21.70 -6.07
C ILE A 311 9.33 21.81 -4.58
N LYS A 312 10.11 22.84 -4.18
CA LYS A 312 10.53 23.05 -2.80
C LYS A 312 10.37 24.51 -2.38
N SER A 313 9.99 24.74 -1.12
CA SER A 313 9.98 26.05 -0.49
C SER A 313 10.00 25.91 1.04
N LYS A 314 10.53 26.92 1.74
CA LYS A 314 10.33 27.05 3.19
C LYS A 314 8.93 27.52 3.54
N ASN A 315 8.24 28.15 2.60
CA ASN A 315 6.90 28.69 2.79
C ASN A 315 5.85 27.72 2.25
N ARG A 316 5.11 27.08 3.17
CA ARG A 316 4.04 26.12 2.88
C ARG A 316 2.98 26.68 1.92
N LEU A 317 2.53 27.92 2.16
CA LEU A 317 1.44 28.53 1.37
C LEU A 317 1.89 28.83 -0.04
N THR A 318 3.11 29.34 -0.22
CA THR A 318 3.68 29.59 -1.55
C THR A 318 3.86 28.28 -2.31
N LEU A 319 4.35 27.25 -1.62
CA LEU A 319 4.51 25.93 -2.24
C LEU A 319 3.16 25.32 -2.67
N SER A 320 2.12 25.43 -1.85
CA SER A 320 0.76 24.97 -2.19
C SER A 320 0.23 25.67 -3.45
N LYS A 321 0.42 26.99 -3.55
CA LYS A 321 0.03 27.77 -4.74
C LYS A 321 0.83 27.36 -5.98
N ALA A 322 2.13 27.15 -5.85
CA ALA A 322 2.99 26.69 -6.94
C ALA A 322 2.60 25.31 -7.45
N CYS A 323 2.31 24.35 -6.53
CA CYS A 323 1.80 23.03 -6.89
C CYS A 323 0.45 23.11 -7.62
N SER A 324 -0.45 23.98 -7.15
CA SER A 324 -1.76 24.22 -7.78
C SER A 324 -1.60 24.79 -9.18
N TYR A 325 -0.70 25.75 -9.36
CA TYR A 325 -0.38 26.35 -10.66
C TYR A 325 0.13 25.30 -11.66
N VAL A 326 1.07 24.45 -11.25
CA VAL A 326 1.58 23.37 -12.11
C VAL A 326 0.47 22.37 -12.46
N LEU A 327 -0.39 22.01 -11.50
CA LEU A 327 -1.54 21.14 -11.75
C LEU A 327 -2.51 21.74 -12.79
N GLU A 328 -2.85 23.03 -12.66
CA GLU A 328 -3.75 23.73 -13.61
C GLU A 328 -3.17 23.75 -15.01
N LYS A 329 -1.88 24.10 -15.13
CA LYS A 329 -1.17 24.05 -16.41
C LYS A 329 -1.15 22.66 -17.02
N TRP A 330 -0.87 21.64 -16.20
CA TRP A 330 -0.86 20.24 -16.65
C TRP A 330 -2.25 19.79 -17.11
N ARG A 331 -3.30 20.13 -16.38
CA ARG A 331 -4.68 19.77 -16.75
C ARG A 331 -5.10 20.29 -18.11
N GLY A 332 -4.65 21.45 -18.50
CA GLY A 332 -4.93 22.05 -19.82
C GLY A 332 -3.91 21.71 -20.91
N TYR A 333 -2.85 20.95 -20.59
CA TYR A 333 -1.76 20.73 -21.53
C TYR A 333 -2.05 19.60 -22.51
N SER A 334 -1.91 19.90 -23.81
CA SER A 334 -1.91 18.91 -24.88
C SER A 334 -0.64 19.01 -25.72
N ASP A 335 -0.02 17.88 -26.01
CA ASP A 335 1.08 17.75 -26.94
C ASP A 335 0.86 16.51 -27.81
N PRO A 336 0.23 16.65 -28.98
CA PRO A 336 -0.02 15.53 -29.89
C PRO A 336 1.25 14.79 -30.33
N ASN A 337 2.40 15.48 -30.36
CA ASN A 337 3.69 14.86 -30.73
C ASN A 337 4.20 13.90 -29.65
N ALA A 338 3.80 14.12 -28.40
CA ALA A 338 4.08 13.25 -27.26
C ALA A 338 2.92 12.27 -26.98
N GLY A 339 1.82 12.31 -27.74
CA GLY A 339 0.61 11.52 -27.52
C GLY A 339 -0.18 11.96 -26.28
N ILE A 340 0.01 13.20 -25.83
CA ILE A 340 -0.65 13.77 -24.66
C ILE A 340 -1.83 14.64 -25.12
N PHE A 341 -3.01 14.32 -24.60
CA PHE A 341 -4.23 15.08 -24.79
C PHE A 341 -4.84 15.40 -23.44
N ALA A 342 -5.15 16.68 -23.23
CA ALA A 342 -5.76 17.14 -21.97
C ALA A 342 -7.15 16.54 -21.77
N GLU A 343 -7.91 16.42 -22.87
CA GLU A 343 -9.25 15.87 -22.89
C GLU A 343 -9.58 15.23 -24.26
N THR A 344 -10.55 14.35 -24.26
CA THR A 344 -11.18 13.82 -25.49
C THR A 344 -12.69 13.85 -25.30
N GLU A 345 -13.41 14.51 -26.20
CA GLU A 345 -14.89 14.66 -26.13
C GLU A 345 -15.38 15.22 -24.77
N GLY A 346 -14.60 16.13 -24.15
CA GLY A 346 -14.91 16.72 -22.85
C GLY A 346 -14.57 15.83 -21.63
N VAL A 347 -13.95 14.66 -21.82
CA VAL A 347 -13.47 13.80 -20.74
C VAL A 347 -12.00 14.13 -20.44
N PRO A 348 -11.66 14.59 -19.22
CA PRO A 348 -10.30 14.96 -18.88
C PRO A 348 -9.39 13.73 -18.72
N HIS A 349 -8.12 13.88 -19.11
CA HIS A 349 -7.10 12.83 -19.04
C HIS A 349 -5.94 13.16 -18.11
N ASN A 350 -5.60 14.45 -17.96
CA ASN A 350 -4.45 14.85 -17.17
C ASN A 350 -4.78 15.02 -15.69
N THR A 351 -3.94 14.46 -14.85
CA THR A 351 -3.96 14.62 -13.39
C THR A 351 -2.54 14.42 -12.84
N VAL A 352 -2.36 14.49 -11.53
CA VAL A 352 -1.09 14.22 -10.86
C VAL A 352 -1.25 13.23 -9.71
N THR A 353 -0.16 12.58 -9.37
CA THR A 353 0.02 11.87 -8.09
C THR A 353 0.96 12.73 -7.24
N PRO A 354 0.44 13.54 -6.29
CA PRO A 354 1.26 14.41 -5.45
C PRO A 354 1.83 13.67 -4.25
N ILE A 355 3.10 13.90 -3.92
CA ILE A 355 3.78 13.34 -2.76
C ILE A 355 4.51 14.46 -2.02
N ALA A 356 4.19 14.66 -0.75
CA ALA A 356 4.75 15.71 0.10
C ALA A 356 5.61 15.12 1.23
N ARG A 357 6.65 15.83 1.62
CA ARG A 357 7.51 15.50 2.77
C ARG A 357 8.31 16.71 3.23
N MET A 358 8.90 16.62 4.43
CA MET A 358 9.96 17.53 4.83
C MET A 358 11.30 17.06 4.23
N ASN A 359 12.11 18.01 3.79
CA ASN A 359 13.51 17.81 3.39
C ASN A 359 14.37 18.88 4.06
N GLY A 360 14.94 18.57 5.22
CA GLY A 360 15.49 19.56 6.12
C GLY A 360 14.43 20.58 6.54
N ASP A 361 14.72 21.87 6.36
CA ASP A 361 13.77 22.97 6.68
C ASP A 361 12.77 23.26 5.55
N ASN A 362 12.81 22.55 4.45
CA ASN A 362 11.93 22.79 3.31
C ASN A 362 10.78 21.79 3.26
N TYR A 363 9.60 22.29 2.92
CA TYR A 363 8.56 21.46 2.35
C TYR A 363 8.97 21.09 0.92
N GLU A 364 8.79 19.84 0.57
CA GLU A 364 9.08 19.29 -0.76
C GLU A 364 7.86 18.55 -1.28
N CYS A 365 7.49 18.81 -2.52
CA CYS A 365 6.40 18.11 -3.20
C CYS A 365 6.87 17.59 -4.55
N ASP A 366 6.68 16.29 -4.77
CA ASP A 366 6.84 15.65 -6.06
C ASP A 366 5.47 15.56 -6.75
N LEU A 367 5.34 16.13 -7.93
CA LEU A 367 4.16 16.05 -8.79
C LEU A 367 4.45 15.05 -9.90
N VAL A 368 3.96 13.82 -9.76
CA VAL A 368 4.07 12.81 -10.81
C VAL A 368 2.95 13.02 -11.81
N LEU A 369 3.31 13.43 -13.03
CA LEU A 369 2.37 13.71 -14.10
C LEU A 369 1.71 12.42 -14.59
N ARG A 370 0.38 12.40 -14.67
CA ARG A 370 -0.41 11.25 -15.09
C ARG A 370 -1.37 11.63 -16.22
N ASN A 371 -1.63 10.64 -17.08
CA ASN A 371 -2.64 10.77 -18.13
C ASN A 371 -3.29 9.40 -18.35
N ASN A 372 -4.64 9.36 -18.38
CA ASN A 372 -5.41 8.11 -18.45
C ASN A 372 -6.01 7.83 -19.83
N ILE A 373 -5.54 8.49 -20.87
CA ILE A 373 -6.05 8.29 -22.23
C ILE A 373 -5.89 6.81 -22.64
N THR A 374 -6.89 6.31 -23.33
CA THR A 374 -6.90 4.96 -23.90
C THR A 374 -6.94 5.03 -25.43
N SER A 375 -6.61 3.92 -26.07
CA SER A 375 -6.85 3.70 -27.51
C SER A 375 -7.32 2.27 -27.74
N ASP A 376 -7.81 1.95 -28.93
CA ASP A 376 -8.21 0.61 -29.31
C ASP A 376 -7.06 -0.40 -29.13
N GLU A 377 -5.83 0.03 -29.40
CA GLU A 377 -4.62 -0.79 -29.25
C GLU A 377 -4.17 -0.87 -27.78
N ARG A 378 -4.52 0.13 -26.95
CA ARG A 378 -4.13 0.29 -25.55
C ARG A 378 -5.35 0.53 -24.64
N PRO A 379 -6.27 -0.45 -24.51
CA PRO A 379 -7.52 -0.28 -23.75
C PRO A 379 -7.31 -0.14 -22.23
N LEU A 380 -6.14 -0.56 -21.71
CA LEU A 380 -5.75 -0.39 -20.32
C LEU A 380 -5.06 0.96 -20.05
N GLY A 381 -4.85 1.78 -21.10
CA GLY A 381 -4.16 3.07 -21.03
C GLY A 381 -2.96 3.15 -21.97
N VAL A 382 -2.77 4.29 -22.62
CA VAL A 382 -1.58 4.56 -23.44
C VAL A 382 -0.32 4.61 -22.58
N PHE A 383 -0.45 5.16 -21.35
CA PHE A 383 0.60 5.25 -20.34
C PHE A 383 0.44 4.16 -19.27
N HIS A 384 0.19 2.95 -19.72
CA HIS A 384 0.10 1.73 -18.92
C HIS A 384 1.21 0.75 -19.33
N PRO A 385 1.71 -0.12 -18.42
CA PRO A 385 2.70 -1.13 -18.77
C PRO A 385 2.36 -1.93 -20.01
N ASN A 386 3.33 -2.20 -20.86
CA ASN A 386 3.16 -2.99 -22.06
C ASN A 386 2.70 -4.41 -21.72
N GLN A 387 1.87 -4.99 -22.60
CA GLN A 387 1.34 -6.34 -22.40
C GLN A 387 2.43 -7.40 -22.19
N SER A 388 3.61 -7.23 -22.80
CA SER A 388 4.76 -8.13 -22.61
C SER A 388 5.27 -8.18 -21.17
N LEU A 389 4.98 -7.18 -20.33
CA LEU A 389 5.38 -7.08 -18.94
C LEU A 389 4.31 -7.63 -17.97
N HIS A 390 3.10 -7.94 -18.46
CA HIS A 390 1.95 -8.32 -17.64
C HIS A 390 2.12 -9.66 -16.92
N HIS A 391 3.06 -10.49 -17.36
CA HIS A 391 3.41 -11.73 -16.65
C HIS A 391 4.02 -11.44 -15.26
N ILE A 392 4.62 -10.26 -15.05
CA ILE A 392 5.15 -9.78 -13.76
C ILE A 392 4.20 -8.76 -13.15
N LYS A 393 3.84 -7.67 -13.87
CA LYS A 393 3.02 -6.58 -13.34
C LYS A 393 1.98 -6.13 -14.37
N LYS A 394 0.71 -6.44 -14.11
CA LYS A 394 -0.43 -6.09 -14.96
C LYS A 394 -1.28 -4.96 -14.38
N GLU A 395 -1.29 -4.81 -13.06
CA GLU A 395 -2.14 -3.88 -12.34
C GLU A 395 -1.72 -2.43 -12.61
N ASN A 396 -2.63 -1.50 -12.39
CA ASN A 396 -2.37 -0.07 -12.48
C ASN A 396 -1.24 0.35 -11.54
N ILE A 397 -0.46 1.34 -11.96
CA ILE A 397 0.65 1.89 -11.18
C ILE A 397 0.12 2.99 -10.27
N GLY A 398 0.04 2.68 -8.99
CA GLY A 398 -0.43 3.57 -7.92
C GLY A 398 0.71 4.32 -7.23
N LEU A 399 0.35 5.04 -6.15
CA LEU A 399 1.25 5.90 -5.37
C LEU A 399 2.55 5.21 -4.95
N ILE A 400 2.46 3.98 -4.46
CA ILE A 400 3.61 3.24 -3.92
C ILE A 400 4.59 2.87 -5.04
N GLU A 401 4.05 2.35 -6.15
CA GLU A 401 4.87 1.96 -7.28
C GLU A 401 5.55 3.17 -7.94
N VAL A 402 4.87 4.30 -8.08
CA VAL A 402 5.48 5.50 -8.68
C VAL A 402 6.69 6.00 -7.88
N MET A 403 6.75 5.71 -6.57
CA MET A 403 7.87 6.07 -5.71
C MET A 403 9.05 5.09 -5.74
N GLY A 404 8.89 3.93 -6.44
CA GLY A 404 9.96 2.96 -6.65
C GLY A 404 9.89 1.69 -5.82
N LEU A 405 8.71 1.36 -5.24
CA LEU A 405 8.48 0.09 -4.56
C LEU A 405 7.48 -0.75 -5.37
N ALA A 406 7.95 -1.84 -5.96
CA ALA A 406 7.08 -2.83 -6.61
C ALA A 406 6.30 -3.63 -5.59
N VAL A 407 4.97 -3.60 -5.68
CA VAL A 407 4.10 -4.53 -4.96
C VAL A 407 3.60 -5.56 -5.97
N LEU A 408 4.24 -6.73 -5.97
CA LEU A 408 3.97 -7.82 -6.91
C LEU A 408 3.01 -8.85 -6.30
N PRO A 409 2.17 -9.52 -7.13
CA PRO A 409 1.18 -10.47 -6.64
C PRO A 409 1.83 -11.76 -6.07
N ALA A 410 1.16 -12.37 -5.07
CA ALA A 410 1.64 -13.55 -4.35
C ALA A 410 1.92 -14.75 -5.27
N ARG A 411 1.15 -14.91 -6.37
CA ARG A 411 1.34 -15.98 -7.35
C ARG A 411 2.77 -16.09 -7.87
N LEU A 412 3.48 -14.95 -8.00
CA LEU A 412 4.86 -14.92 -8.50
C LEU A 412 5.85 -15.68 -7.62
N ALA A 413 5.57 -15.86 -6.32
CA ALA A 413 6.42 -16.67 -5.47
C ALA A 413 6.49 -18.13 -5.94
N VAL A 414 5.37 -18.66 -6.45
CA VAL A 414 5.29 -20.04 -6.98
C VAL A 414 5.72 -20.07 -8.44
N GLU A 415 5.21 -19.14 -9.25
CA GLU A 415 5.49 -19.09 -10.69
C GLU A 415 6.98 -18.94 -11.00
N LEU A 416 7.70 -18.04 -10.30
CA LEU A 416 9.15 -17.84 -10.51
C LEU A 416 9.98 -19.05 -10.08
N GLU A 417 9.57 -19.75 -9.01
CA GLU A 417 10.24 -20.98 -8.60
C GLU A 417 10.06 -22.11 -9.64
N GLU A 418 8.87 -22.24 -10.21
CA GLU A 418 8.59 -23.22 -11.27
C GLU A 418 9.32 -22.81 -12.59
N VAL A 419 9.39 -21.53 -12.91
CA VAL A 419 10.19 -21.02 -14.04
C VAL A 419 11.68 -21.38 -13.84
N LYS A 420 12.23 -21.13 -12.65
CA LYS A 420 13.62 -21.49 -12.31
C LYS A 420 13.89 -22.97 -12.53
N LYS A 421 13.04 -23.85 -11.98
CA LYS A 421 13.16 -25.31 -12.15
C LYS A 421 13.10 -25.74 -13.61
N ALA A 422 12.14 -25.19 -14.37
CA ALA A 422 11.99 -25.52 -15.79
C ALA A 422 13.20 -25.07 -16.63
N MET A 423 13.72 -23.86 -16.36
CA MET A 423 14.93 -23.36 -17.04
C MET A 423 16.16 -24.24 -16.75
N LEU A 424 16.39 -24.61 -15.49
CA LEU A 424 17.50 -25.48 -15.08
C LEU A 424 17.41 -26.89 -15.70
N ALA A 425 16.20 -27.42 -15.81
CA ALA A 425 15.94 -28.73 -16.41
C ALA A 425 15.89 -28.73 -17.95
N GLY A 426 15.91 -27.55 -18.62
CA GLY A 426 15.69 -27.44 -20.06
C GLY A 426 14.27 -27.89 -20.49
N ALA A 427 13.28 -27.77 -19.59
CA ALA A 427 11.91 -28.20 -19.84
C ALA A 427 11.13 -27.18 -20.69
N ASP A 428 10.06 -27.64 -21.38
CA ASP A 428 9.18 -26.73 -22.12
C ASP A 428 8.29 -25.93 -21.15
N LEU A 429 8.59 -24.64 -21.02
CA LEU A 429 7.86 -23.69 -20.20
C LEU A 429 6.39 -23.51 -20.60
N ASN A 430 6.00 -23.82 -21.83
CA ASN A 430 4.61 -23.71 -22.29
C ASN A 430 3.74 -24.87 -21.81
N SER A 431 4.32 -25.97 -21.39
CA SER A 431 3.60 -27.17 -20.95
C SER A 431 2.96 -27.03 -19.55
N ASN A 432 3.40 -26.06 -18.75
CA ASN A 432 2.90 -25.82 -17.39
C ASN A 432 2.20 -24.45 -17.32
N PRO A 433 0.93 -24.37 -16.91
CA PRO A 433 0.20 -23.10 -16.75
C PRO A 433 0.91 -22.06 -15.87
N ALA A 434 1.66 -22.48 -14.85
CA ALA A 434 2.40 -21.60 -13.98
C ALA A 434 3.62 -20.93 -14.66
N THR A 435 4.15 -21.50 -15.73
CA THR A 435 5.33 -20.99 -16.44
C THR A 435 5.03 -20.45 -17.83
N ALA A 436 3.90 -20.81 -18.44
CA ALA A 436 3.56 -20.47 -19.81
C ALA A 436 3.56 -18.96 -20.09
N SER A 437 3.05 -18.15 -19.15
CA SER A 437 3.04 -16.68 -19.30
C SER A 437 4.45 -16.06 -19.29
N HIS A 438 5.42 -16.74 -18.71
CA HIS A 438 6.82 -16.33 -18.59
C HIS A 438 7.72 -16.92 -19.67
N ALA A 439 7.21 -17.83 -20.52
CA ALA A 439 8.04 -18.66 -21.43
C ALA A 439 8.92 -17.84 -22.36
N ARG A 440 8.42 -16.75 -22.93
CA ARG A 440 9.21 -15.86 -23.82
C ARG A 440 10.33 -15.16 -23.04
N TRP A 441 9.99 -14.55 -21.92
CA TRP A 441 10.93 -13.86 -21.05
C TRP A 441 12.02 -14.80 -20.54
N ALA A 442 11.66 -16.01 -20.10
CA ALA A 442 12.63 -17.00 -19.64
C ALA A 442 13.60 -17.47 -20.76
N LYS A 443 13.10 -17.63 -22.00
CA LYS A 443 13.97 -17.92 -23.16
C LYS A 443 14.95 -16.78 -23.44
N ASP A 444 14.49 -15.53 -23.37
CA ASP A 444 15.34 -14.35 -23.56
C ASP A 444 16.41 -14.25 -22.46
N ILE A 445 16.11 -14.66 -21.22
CA ILE A 445 17.07 -14.76 -20.12
C ILE A 445 18.16 -15.79 -20.45
N LEU A 446 17.77 -17.01 -20.84
CA LEU A 446 18.77 -18.07 -21.17
C LEU A 446 19.69 -17.67 -22.32
N LEU A 447 19.22 -16.84 -23.26
CA LEU A 447 20.09 -16.31 -24.35
C LEU A 447 21.06 -15.25 -23.83
N ARG A 448 20.68 -14.43 -22.85
CA ARG A 448 21.52 -13.37 -22.28
C ARG A 448 22.50 -13.88 -21.21
N TYR A 449 22.13 -14.96 -20.54
CA TYR A 449 22.89 -15.57 -19.44
C TYR A 449 23.18 -17.04 -19.74
N PRO A 450 24.13 -17.35 -20.66
CA PRO A 450 24.44 -18.74 -21.01
C PRO A 450 25.04 -19.54 -19.84
N GLU A 451 25.53 -18.84 -18.78
CA GLU A 451 26.01 -19.41 -17.52
C GLU A 451 24.92 -19.72 -16.52
N PHE A 452 23.64 -19.57 -16.89
CA PHE A 452 22.50 -19.81 -15.99
C PHE A 452 22.58 -21.22 -15.39
N SER A 453 22.64 -21.29 -14.07
CA SER A 453 22.88 -22.50 -13.30
C SER A 453 22.20 -22.40 -11.92
N GLU A 454 22.15 -23.49 -11.18
CA GLU A 454 21.59 -23.51 -9.84
C GLU A 454 22.25 -22.48 -8.88
N ALA A 455 23.55 -22.19 -9.11
CA ALA A 455 24.31 -21.27 -8.27
C ALA A 455 23.93 -19.78 -8.45
N ASN A 456 23.38 -19.39 -9.61
CA ASN A 456 23.10 -17.98 -9.96
C ASN A 456 21.66 -17.73 -10.43
N ALA A 457 20.84 -18.77 -10.56
CA ALA A 457 19.48 -18.66 -11.10
C ALA A 457 18.59 -17.69 -10.33
N GLU A 458 18.67 -17.72 -9.00
CA GLU A 458 17.86 -16.84 -8.14
C GLU A 458 18.24 -15.37 -8.36
N ASP A 459 19.54 -15.06 -8.36
CA ASP A 459 20.03 -13.69 -8.51
C ASP A 459 19.71 -13.13 -9.91
N ILE A 460 19.85 -13.96 -10.95
CA ILE A 460 19.49 -13.57 -12.32
C ILE A 460 17.98 -13.29 -12.43
N LEU A 461 17.13 -14.15 -11.88
CA LEU A 461 15.68 -13.94 -11.92
C LEU A 461 15.26 -12.68 -11.14
N ARG A 462 15.84 -12.43 -9.97
CA ARG A 462 15.59 -11.20 -9.20
C ARG A 462 16.03 -9.95 -9.97
N LEU A 463 17.19 -9.98 -10.57
CA LEU A 463 17.70 -8.91 -11.44
C LEU A 463 16.73 -8.65 -12.60
N GLU A 464 16.28 -9.70 -13.28
CA GLU A 464 15.42 -9.58 -14.44
C GLU A 464 13.99 -9.13 -14.09
N VAL A 465 13.47 -9.53 -12.93
CA VAL A 465 12.20 -8.97 -12.39
C VAL A 465 12.35 -7.48 -12.08
N GLY A 466 13.50 -7.07 -11.53
CA GLY A 466 13.80 -5.65 -11.29
C GLY A 466 13.80 -4.83 -12.58
N LYS A 467 14.43 -5.34 -13.65
CA LYS A 467 14.40 -4.70 -14.98
C LYS A 467 13.01 -4.59 -15.56
N VAL A 468 12.17 -5.62 -15.36
CA VAL A 468 10.76 -5.56 -15.77
C VAL A 468 10.04 -4.44 -15.03
N PHE A 469 10.25 -4.30 -13.72
CA PHE A 469 9.60 -3.23 -12.95
C PHE A 469 10.09 -1.83 -13.34
N GLU A 470 11.38 -1.65 -13.60
CA GLU A 470 11.92 -0.40 -14.15
C GLU A 470 11.24 -0.04 -15.47
N GLN A 471 11.11 -1.01 -16.39
CA GLN A 471 10.41 -0.80 -17.66
C GLN A 471 8.92 -0.49 -17.46
N VAL A 472 8.26 -1.10 -16.47
CA VAL A 472 6.88 -0.80 -16.06
C VAL A 472 6.72 0.68 -15.70
N LEU A 473 7.67 1.25 -14.93
CA LEU A 473 7.66 2.66 -14.58
C LEU A 473 7.93 3.55 -15.82
N CYS A 474 8.86 3.17 -16.69
CA CYS A 474 9.13 3.89 -17.95
C CYS A 474 7.89 3.90 -18.87
N ASP A 475 7.17 2.79 -18.96
CA ASP A 475 5.94 2.69 -19.74
C ASP A 475 4.82 3.57 -19.18
N ALA A 476 4.77 3.71 -17.84
CA ALA A 476 3.79 4.53 -17.14
C ALA A 476 4.11 6.04 -17.18
N GLY A 477 5.34 6.42 -17.51
CA GLY A 477 5.74 7.82 -17.68
C GLY A 477 5.07 8.48 -18.89
N VAL A 478 4.57 9.69 -18.74
CA VAL A 478 3.90 10.43 -19.83
C VAL A 478 4.91 10.98 -20.84
N PHE A 479 6.02 11.53 -20.38
CA PHE A 479 7.17 11.85 -21.21
C PHE A 479 8.18 10.71 -21.12
N LYS A 480 8.49 10.09 -22.27
CA LYS A 480 9.35 8.88 -22.27
C LYS A 480 10.83 9.24 -22.05
N ARG A 481 11.59 8.29 -21.51
CA ARG A 481 13.03 8.44 -21.23
C ARG A 481 13.87 8.27 -22.51
N THR A 482 13.54 9.03 -23.54
CA THR A 482 14.26 9.17 -24.82
C THR A 482 14.64 10.64 -25.00
N GLU A 483 15.62 10.95 -25.85
CA GLU A 483 16.01 12.33 -26.17
C GLU A 483 14.79 13.18 -26.56
N LYS A 484 13.89 12.63 -27.39
CA LYS A 484 12.64 13.30 -27.77
C LYS A 484 11.74 13.51 -26.56
N GLY A 485 11.49 12.49 -25.75
CA GLY A 485 10.58 12.59 -24.61
C GLY A 485 11.10 13.54 -23.53
N ILE A 486 12.42 13.61 -23.31
CA ILE A 486 13.05 14.58 -22.42
C ILE A 486 12.86 16.01 -22.98
N SER A 487 13.06 16.20 -24.30
CA SER A 487 12.80 17.49 -24.96
C SER A 487 11.34 17.90 -24.87
N ASP A 488 10.40 16.94 -25.03
CA ASP A 488 8.97 17.18 -24.87
C ASP A 488 8.62 17.59 -23.43
N PHE A 489 9.28 16.99 -22.43
CA PHE A 489 9.09 17.36 -21.01
C PHE A 489 9.64 18.77 -20.71
N ILE A 490 10.80 19.12 -21.23
CA ILE A 490 11.39 20.45 -21.10
C ILE A 490 10.43 21.49 -21.71
N ARG A 491 9.86 21.22 -22.90
CA ARG A 491 8.87 22.10 -23.54
C ARG A 491 7.63 22.32 -22.65
N PHE A 492 7.16 21.30 -21.91
CA PHE A 492 6.11 21.48 -20.92
C PHE A 492 6.55 22.45 -19.81
N THR A 493 7.80 22.35 -19.32
CA THR A 493 8.28 23.26 -18.26
C THR A 493 8.43 24.72 -18.74
N GLU A 494 8.52 24.96 -20.05
CA GLU A 494 8.57 26.33 -20.65
C GLU A 494 7.21 27.04 -20.61
N VAL A 495 6.09 26.31 -20.38
CA VAL A 495 4.76 26.90 -20.22
C VAL A 495 4.36 27.11 -18.76
N LEU A 496 5.24 26.74 -17.83
CA LEU A 496 5.11 26.98 -16.38
C LEU A 496 5.75 28.31 -16.00
#